data_4fcad4b5dcc6d706d0e59fb14dd308a7
#
_entry.id   4fcad4b5dcc6d706d0e59fb14dd308a7
#
_cell.length_a   1.000
_cell.length_b   1.000
_cell.length_c   1.000
_cell.angle_alpha   90.00
_cell.angle_beta   90.00
_cell.angle_gamma   90.00
#
_symmetry.space_group_name_H-M   'P 1'
#
loop_
_entity.id
_entity.type
_entity.pdbx_description
1 polymer ?
#
loop_
_entity_poly.entity_id
_entity_poly.type
_entity_poly.pdbx_seq_one_letter_code
_entity_poly.pdbx_strand_id
1 'polypeptide(L)'
;MECEREVSEVSVPVSPSGQYLNSSVLSLSILAVLESEIPIDDSQTMSLLKNVFLPINPRFSSIMVEGKKGVKKWKRVEVKLEDHINVPRFAEGMSLEFYDKNFNDYLSKISLDQFPHNQPLWEIHIIKYPTSNAAGNVIFKLHHALGDGFSLMGALLSCLQRADNPAIPLTFPSRQSNSKKECKTTSIFKCVPKIFTRVINTVQDFGWSYMKSRFVEDDRSPIRSGEGGFRATTITTLTFSLDCVKQIKAKLKVTINDVITGIIFLGTRLYMEETSHESGKASSTALVLFNTRAIGGYKSISEMVKPNAEMPWGNRFTFLQVPIPKLANAGDAADESSSNPLRFVMKAHHLIKRKRNSAAVYLIGTMLDTLRKLRGPEATARYLHSTLKNSSLGISNLIGPVEPMTLANYPVRGLYFTVNGGPEDLSITVVSYVEKLRVAVRMDKSFIDPQKFNSCIEKAFDMIFRAAVESTSPAISSTKVSNKNKKEIKSS
;
A
#
# COMPACT_ATOMS: atom_id res chain seq x y z
N MET A 1 -27.22 -46.31 24.62
CA MET A 1 -27.74 -45.33 23.63
C MET A 1 -27.17 -44.00 24.09
N GLU A 2 -25.95 -43.74 23.72
CA GLU A 2 -25.29 -42.42 23.93
C GLU A 2 -25.76 -41.47 22.86
N CYS A 3 -26.43 -40.44 23.31
CA CYS A 3 -26.85 -39.34 22.46
C CYS A 3 -25.63 -38.43 22.20
N GLU A 4 -24.91 -38.68 21.13
CA GLU A 4 -23.91 -37.77 20.63
C GLU A 4 -24.61 -36.44 20.30
N ARG A 5 -24.46 -35.45 21.19
CA ARG A 5 -24.80 -34.07 20.89
C ARG A 5 -23.91 -33.60 19.76
N GLU A 6 -24.40 -33.62 18.52
CA GLU A 6 -23.84 -32.84 17.44
C GLU A 6 -23.78 -31.37 17.92
N VAL A 7 -22.61 -30.95 18.34
CA VAL A 7 -22.30 -29.52 18.48
C VAL A 7 -22.40 -28.97 17.06
N SER A 8 -23.49 -28.27 16.77
CA SER A 8 -23.69 -27.59 15.49
C SER A 8 -22.50 -26.68 15.26
N GLU A 9 -21.57 -27.12 14.40
CA GLU A 9 -20.40 -26.33 13.99
C GLU A 9 -20.89 -25.03 13.35
N VAL A 10 -20.82 -23.94 14.08
CA VAL A 10 -21.18 -22.61 13.58
C VAL A 10 -20.17 -22.21 12.50
N SER A 11 -20.47 -22.54 11.26
CA SER A 11 -19.65 -22.15 10.11
C SER A 11 -20.14 -20.79 9.59
N VAL A 12 -19.26 -19.78 9.65
CA VAL A 12 -19.54 -18.42 9.19
C VAL A 12 -19.17 -18.29 7.71
N PRO A 13 -20.03 -17.73 6.85
CA PRO A 13 -19.68 -17.50 5.45
C PRO A 13 -18.44 -16.61 5.32
N VAL A 14 -17.56 -16.95 4.37
CA VAL A 14 -16.43 -16.08 4.00
C VAL A 14 -16.99 -14.85 3.29
N SER A 15 -16.45 -13.68 3.61
CA SER A 15 -16.84 -12.41 2.96
C SER A 15 -16.71 -12.50 1.42
N PRO A 16 -17.53 -11.76 0.66
CA PRO A 16 -17.47 -11.78 -0.81
C PRO A 16 -16.05 -11.63 -1.36
N SER A 17 -15.30 -10.65 -0.85
CA SER A 17 -13.92 -10.40 -1.24
C SER A 17 -12.97 -11.52 -0.80
N GLY A 18 -13.14 -12.07 0.40
CA GLY A 18 -12.34 -13.21 0.86
C GLY A 18 -12.47 -14.44 -0.03
N GLN A 19 -13.62 -14.65 -0.68
CA GLN A 19 -13.82 -15.79 -1.57
C GLN A 19 -13.00 -15.69 -2.85
N TYR A 20 -12.98 -14.53 -3.52
CA TYR A 20 -12.26 -14.37 -4.78
C TYR A 20 -10.77 -14.04 -4.59
N LEU A 21 -10.37 -13.51 -3.42
CA LEU A 21 -8.95 -13.30 -3.07
C LEU A 21 -8.26 -14.58 -2.57
N ASN A 22 -9.01 -15.67 -2.38
CA ASN A 22 -8.51 -17.01 -2.12
C ASN A 22 -9.11 -17.98 -3.13
N SER A 23 -8.69 -17.86 -4.37
CA SER A 23 -9.12 -18.71 -5.47
C SER A 23 -7.91 -19.32 -6.18
N SER A 24 -8.13 -20.30 -7.07
CA SER A 24 -7.07 -20.89 -7.88
C SER A 24 -6.41 -19.87 -8.83
N VAL A 25 -7.13 -18.80 -9.18
CA VAL A 25 -6.66 -17.75 -10.10
C VAL A 25 -5.97 -16.60 -9.37
N LEU A 26 -6.43 -16.27 -8.17
CA LEU A 26 -5.92 -15.12 -7.41
C LEU A 26 -5.88 -15.45 -5.91
N SER A 27 -4.69 -15.62 -5.39
CA SER A 27 -4.42 -15.87 -3.98
C SER A 27 -3.42 -14.83 -3.48
N LEU A 28 -3.91 -13.85 -2.72
CA LEU A 28 -3.08 -12.73 -2.25
C LEU A 28 -2.67 -12.92 -0.80
N SER A 29 -1.40 -12.67 -0.51
CA SER A 29 -0.83 -12.64 0.83
C SER A 29 -0.18 -11.30 1.14
N ILE A 30 -0.06 -10.99 2.43
CA ILE A 30 0.64 -9.82 2.95
C ILE A 30 1.80 -10.33 3.81
N LEU A 31 2.99 -9.83 3.55
CA LEU A 31 4.13 -9.96 4.46
C LEU A 31 4.29 -8.63 5.19
N ALA A 32 4.06 -8.61 6.49
CA ALA A 32 4.37 -7.47 7.35
C ALA A 32 5.64 -7.77 8.13
N VAL A 33 6.67 -6.95 7.93
CA VAL A 33 8.00 -7.13 8.54
C VAL A 33 8.20 -6.10 9.64
N LEU A 34 8.49 -6.57 10.84
CA LEU A 34 8.91 -5.78 11.98
C LEU A 34 10.41 -5.93 12.16
N GLU A 35 11.13 -4.82 12.08
CA GLU A 35 12.58 -4.73 12.28
C GLU A 35 12.87 -4.49 13.77
N SER A 36 13.53 -5.42 14.46
CA SER A 36 13.90 -5.29 15.88
C SER A 36 15.21 -4.52 16.04
N GLU A 37 15.28 -3.69 17.07
CA GLU A 37 16.52 -2.98 17.45
C GLU A 37 17.53 -3.88 18.15
N ILE A 38 17.06 -4.94 18.78
CA ILE A 38 17.88 -5.90 19.57
C ILE A 38 17.66 -7.33 19.04
N PRO A 39 18.59 -8.26 19.30
CA PRO A 39 18.42 -9.66 18.93
C PRO A 39 17.13 -10.25 19.51
N ILE A 40 16.44 -11.09 18.74
CA ILE A 40 15.13 -11.64 19.11
C ILE A 40 15.32 -12.96 19.87
N ASP A 41 14.74 -13.03 21.07
CA ASP A 41 14.43 -14.28 21.76
C ASP A 41 12.96 -14.63 21.54
N ASP A 42 12.71 -15.83 21.01
CA ASP A 42 11.38 -16.30 20.66
C ASP A 42 10.62 -17.00 21.79
N SER A 43 11.19 -17.01 23.01
CA SER A 43 10.62 -17.70 24.18
C SER A 43 9.18 -17.26 24.51
N GLN A 44 8.83 -16.00 24.27
CA GLN A 44 7.51 -15.43 24.54
C GLN A 44 6.52 -15.57 23.36
N THR A 45 6.96 -16.05 22.20
CA THR A 45 6.16 -16.06 20.97
C THR A 45 4.90 -16.89 21.12
N MET A 46 4.99 -18.09 21.68
CA MET A 46 3.84 -18.99 21.88
C MET A 46 2.77 -18.36 22.80
N SER A 47 3.20 -17.72 23.88
CA SER A 47 2.30 -17.05 24.81
C SER A 47 1.59 -15.88 24.17
N LEU A 48 2.31 -15.05 23.40
CA LEU A 48 1.75 -13.91 22.67
C LEU A 48 0.73 -14.37 21.62
N LEU A 49 1.04 -15.40 20.86
CA LEU A 49 0.13 -15.93 19.85
C LEU A 49 -1.15 -16.50 20.48
N LYS A 50 -1.02 -17.30 21.53
CA LYS A 50 -2.15 -17.94 22.21
C LYS A 50 -3.04 -16.92 22.90
N ASN A 51 -2.46 -15.99 23.66
CA ASN A 51 -3.17 -15.12 24.58
C ASN A 51 -3.59 -13.78 23.97
N VAL A 52 -2.89 -13.33 22.91
CA VAL A 52 -3.15 -12.03 22.28
C VAL A 52 -3.61 -12.17 20.83
N PHE A 53 -2.83 -12.84 19.96
CA PHE A 53 -3.10 -12.87 18.53
C PHE A 53 -4.36 -13.66 18.14
N LEU A 54 -4.49 -14.91 18.61
CA LEU A 54 -5.66 -15.75 18.27
C LEU A 54 -6.99 -15.16 18.74
N PRO A 55 -7.10 -14.55 19.94
CA PRO A 55 -8.36 -13.95 20.41
C PRO A 55 -8.81 -12.73 19.62
N ILE A 56 -7.93 -12.06 18.85
CA ILE A 56 -8.27 -10.86 18.08
C ILE A 56 -9.44 -11.11 17.12
N ASN A 57 -9.39 -12.22 16.39
CA ASN A 57 -10.46 -12.54 15.44
C ASN A 57 -10.59 -14.06 15.27
N PRO A 58 -11.83 -14.60 15.29
CA PRO A 58 -12.08 -16.03 15.11
C PRO A 58 -11.46 -16.63 13.83
N ARG A 59 -11.22 -15.81 12.79
CA ARG A 59 -10.60 -16.28 11.54
C ARG A 59 -9.16 -16.78 11.73
N PHE A 60 -8.44 -16.28 12.76
CA PHE A 60 -7.11 -16.76 13.09
C PHE A 60 -7.10 -18.17 13.67
N SER A 61 -8.24 -18.69 14.09
CA SER A 61 -8.43 -20.08 14.54
C SER A 61 -9.42 -20.80 13.61
N SER A 62 -9.43 -20.50 12.31
CA SER A 62 -10.37 -21.09 11.36
C SER A 62 -9.68 -21.42 10.04
N ILE A 63 -10.10 -22.49 9.41
CA ILE A 63 -9.77 -22.86 8.04
C ILE A 63 -10.90 -22.48 7.08
N MET A 64 -10.58 -22.33 5.81
CA MET A 64 -11.61 -22.20 4.77
C MET A 64 -11.99 -23.56 4.24
N VAL A 65 -13.27 -23.90 4.32
CA VAL A 65 -13.83 -25.12 3.75
C VAL A 65 -14.81 -24.75 2.63
N GLU A 66 -14.84 -25.55 1.59
CA GLU A 66 -15.78 -25.35 0.49
C GLU A 66 -17.16 -25.86 0.91
N GLY A 67 -18.16 -24.99 0.80
CA GLY A 67 -19.57 -25.30 1.06
C GLY A 67 -20.33 -25.62 -0.23
N LYS A 68 -21.66 -25.77 -0.10
CA LYS A 68 -22.53 -26.01 -1.26
C LYS A 68 -22.37 -24.88 -2.31
N LYS A 69 -22.31 -25.24 -3.59
CA LYS A 69 -22.16 -24.34 -4.75
C LYS A 69 -20.84 -23.55 -4.77
N GLY A 70 -19.74 -24.10 -4.22
CA GLY A 70 -18.42 -23.44 -4.25
C GLY A 70 -18.27 -22.22 -3.30
N VAL A 71 -19.25 -21.98 -2.42
CA VAL A 71 -19.19 -20.88 -1.45
C VAL A 71 -18.36 -21.31 -0.25
N LYS A 72 -17.23 -20.65 -0.01
CA LYS A 72 -16.35 -20.96 1.11
C LYS A 72 -16.91 -20.45 2.44
N LYS A 73 -16.65 -21.24 3.50
CA LYS A 73 -17.05 -20.94 4.89
C LYS A 73 -15.85 -21.07 5.80
N TRP A 74 -15.84 -20.29 6.87
CA TRP A 74 -14.88 -20.43 7.95
C TRP A 74 -15.36 -21.55 8.89
N LYS A 75 -14.49 -22.56 9.10
CA LYS A 75 -14.66 -23.63 10.07
C LYS A 75 -13.63 -23.48 11.17
N ARG A 76 -14.07 -23.42 12.42
CA ARG A 76 -13.21 -23.36 13.60
C ARG A 76 -12.40 -24.63 13.70
N VAL A 77 -11.11 -24.50 14.04
CA VAL A 77 -10.20 -25.62 14.29
C VAL A 77 -9.35 -25.35 15.53
N GLU A 78 -8.84 -26.40 16.13
CA GLU A 78 -7.78 -26.30 17.10
C GLU A 78 -6.47 -25.92 16.36
N VAL A 79 -5.77 -24.91 16.85
CA VAL A 79 -4.55 -24.40 16.22
C VAL A 79 -3.33 -24.98 16.92
N LYS A 80 -2.53 -25.73 16.18
CA LYS A 80 -1.21 -26.14 16.62
C LYS A 80 -0.22 -25.02 16.29
N LEU A 81 0.14 -24.22 17.30
CA LEU A 81 0.93 -23.01 17.11
C LEU A 81 2.33 -23.30 16.52
N GLU A 82 2.90 -24.45 16.82
CA GLU A 82 4.20 -24.91 16.33
C GLU A 82 4.23 -24.99 14.80
N ASP A 83 3.10 -25.37 14.18
CA ASP A 83 2.97 -25.47 12.72
C ASP A 83 2.94 -24.11 12.02
N HIS A 84 2.77 -23.03 12.79
CA HIS A 84 2.65 -21.66 12.28
C HIS A 84 3.89 -20.80 12.53
N ILE A 85 4.89 -21.33 13.27
CA ILE A 85 6.11 -20.58 13.62
C ILE A 85 7.28 -21.17 12.85
N ASN A 86 7.93 -20.32 12.08
CA ASN A 86 9.10 -20.67 11.26
C ASN A 86 10.31 -19.89 11.75
N VAL A 87 11.37 -20.61 12.16
CA VAL A 87 12.65 -20.01 12.55
C VAL A 87 13.74 -20.56 11.63
N PRO A 88 14.00 -19.90 10.49
CA PRO A 88 15.01 -20.36 9.54
C PRO A 88 16.41 -20.27 10.14
N ARG A 89 17.27 -21.22 9.77
CA ARG A 89 18.67 -21.24 10.18
C ARG A 89 19.56 -20.82 9.03
N PHE A 90 20.39 -19.81 9.24
CA PHE A 90 21.46 -19.40 8.34
C PHE A 90 22.81 -19.82 8.93
N ALA A 91 23.87 -19.80 8.11
CA ALA A 91 25.23 -20.04 8.60
C ALA A 91 25.62 -18.93 9.59
N GLU A 92 26.23 -19.32 10.71
CA GLU A 92 26.66 -18.40 11.76
C GLU A 92 28.01 -17.73 11.42
N GLY A 93 28.27 -16.56 12.01
CA GLY A 93 29.53 -15.85 11.88
C GLY A 93 29.79 -15.23 10.51
N MET A 94 28.75 -15.06 9.69
CA MET A 94 28.83 -14.50 8.35
C MET A 94 28.73 -12.96 8.36
N SER A 95 29.06 -12.32 7.21
CA SER A 95 28.96 -10.87 7.05
C SER A 95 27.50 -10.38 7.00
N LEU A 96 27.29 -9.09 7.22
CA LEU A 96 25.95 -8.47 7.09
C LEU A 96 25.39 -8.62 5.68
N GLU A 97 26.22 -8.49 4.64
CA GLU A 97 25.80 -8.65 3.25
C GLU A 97 25.28 -10.07 2.98
N PHE A 98 25.93 -11.08 3.61
CA PHE A 98 25.47 -12.46 3.52
C PHE A 98 24.08 -12.61 4.15
N TYR A 99 23.87 -12.03 5.34
CA TYR A 99 22.58 -12.09 6.01
C TYR A 99 21.51 -11.30 5.29
N ASP A 100 21.82 -10.12 4.75
CA ASP A 100 20.89 -9.31 3.93
C ASP A 100 20.46 -10.10 2.68
N LYS A 101 21.39 -10.76 2.00
CA LYS A 101 21.08 -11.58 0.84
C LYS A 101 20.18 -12.77 1.21
N ASN A 102 20.53 -13.52 2.25
CA ASN A 102 19.73 -14.67 2.70
C ASN A 102 18.34 -14.24 3.18
N PHE A 103 18.23 -13.11 3.86
CA PHE A 103 16.97 -12.54 4.27
C PHE A 103 16.08 -12.19 3.07
N ASN A 104 16.64 -11.51 2.06
CA ASN A 104 15.91 -11.14 0.84
C ASN A 104 15.51 -12.38 0.02
N ASP A 105 16.38 -13.38 -0.10
CA ASP A 105 16.06 -14.64 -0.77
C ASP A 105 14.96 -15.40 0.00
N TYR A 106 15.00 -15.37 1.33
CA TYR A 106 13.95 -15.94 2.18
C TYR A 106 12.61 -15.22 2.02
N LEU A 107 12.60 -13.89 2.05
CA LEU A 107 11.39 -13.09 1.78
C LEU A 107 10.81 -13.41 0.40
N SER A 108 11.66 -13.51 -0.62
CA SER A 108 11.26 -13.85 -1.98
C SER A 108 10.62 -15.24 -2.03
N LYS A 109 11.20 -16.23 -1.32
CA LYS A 109 10.67 -17.59 -1.23
C LYS A 109 9.28 -17.58 -0.57
N ILE A 110 9.15 -17.08 0.65
CA ILE A 110 7.88 -17.11 1.39
C ILE A 110 6.78 -16.26 0.75
N SER A 111 7.15 -15.28 -0.08
CA SER A 111 6.19 -14.47 -0.84
C SER A 111 5.45 -15.27 -1.93
N LEU A 112 6.07 -16.36 -2.41
CA LEU A 112 5.52 -17.26 -3.43
C LEU A 112 4.86 -18.51 -2.82
N ASP A 113 5.27 -18.89 -1.60
CA ASP A 113 4.75 -20.08 -0.93
C ASP A 113 3.26 -19.92 -0.62
N GLN A 114 2.47 -20.91 -0.98
CA GLN A 114 1.05 -20.95 -0.67
C GLN A 114 0.83 -21.46 0.77
N PHE A 115 -0.31 -21.04 1.35
CA PHE A 115 -0.71 -21.57 2.66
C PHE A 115 -1.24 -23.00 2.54
N PRO A 116 -0.96 -23.88 3.51
CA PRO A 116 -1.59 -25.19 3.60
C PRO A 116 -3.12 -25.07 3.71
N HIS A 117 -3.85 -25.94 3.01
CA HIS A 117 -5.32 -25.88 2.98
C HIS A 117 -6.00 -26.28 4.30
N ASN A 118 -5.30 -27.09 5.11
CA ASN A 118 -5.78 -27.67 6.38
C ASN A 118 -5.40 -26.85 7.62
N GLN A 119 -4.81 -25.67 7.44
CA GLN A 119 -4.37 -24.80 8.52
C GLN A 119 -4.97 -23.39 8.37
N PRO A 120 -5.10 -22.62 9.47
CA PRO A 120 -5.41 -21.20 9.42
C PRO A 120 -4.42 -20.43 8.51
N LEU A 121 -4.91 -19.44 7.82
CA LEU A 121 -4.23 -18.74 6.72
C LEU A 121 -3.24 -17.68 7.21
N TRP A 122 -2.34 -18.05 8.12
CA TRP A 122 -1.29 -17.17 8.64
C TRP A 122 -0.07 -17.96 9.08
N GLU A 123 1.09 -17.34 9.03
CA GLU A 123 2.37 -17.87 9.50
C GLU A 123 3.19 -16.73 10.11
N ILE A 124 4.05 -17.04 11.08
CA ILE A 124 5.04 -16.14 11.66
C ILE A 124 6.42 -16.67 11.34
N HIS A 125 7.31 -15.81 10.87
CA HIS A 125 8.70 -16.17 10.60
C HIS A 125 9.60 -15.28 11.45
N ILE A 126 10.52 -15.89 12.21
CA ILE A 126 11.43 -15.20 13.12
C ILE A 126 12.85 -15.36 12.61
N ILE A 127 13.46 -14.26 12.19
CA ILE A 127 14.83 -14.21 11.72
C ILE A 127 15.71 -13.67 12.83
N LYS A 128 16.53 -14.54 13.41
CA LYS A 128 17.41 -14.22 14.57
C LYS A 128 18.77 -13.65 14.16
N TYR A 129 18.98 -13.42 12.87
CA TYR A 129 20.24 -12.92 12.32
C TYR A 129 20.15 -11.43 12.02
N PRO A 130 21.25 -10.68 12.24
CA PRO A 130 21.27 -9.25 11.95
C PRO A 130 21.19 -8.99 10.43
N THR A 131 20.59 -7.87 10.08
CA THR A 131 20.59 -7.29 8.74
C THR A 131 21.09 -5.85 8.82
N SER A 132 21.37 -5.21 7.70
CA SER A 132 21.77 -3.79 7.68
C SER A 132 20.75 -2.87 8.36
N ASN A 133 19.48 -3.29 8.47
CA ASN A 133 18.41 -2.49 9.03
C ASN A 133 17.97 -2.89 10.44
N ALA A 134 18.28 -4.11 10.89
CA ALA A 134 17.73 -4.67 12.13
C ALA A 134 18.66 -5.70 12.78
N ALA A 135 18.59 -5.84 14.11
CA ALA A 135 19.27 -6.92 14.82
C ALA A 135 18.56 -8.27 14.67
N GLY A 136 17.30 -8.27 14.24
CA GLY A 136 16.49 -9.42 13.89
C GLY A 136 15.16 -8.96 13.30
N ASN A 137 14.41 -9.88 12.68
CA ASN A 137 13.15 -9.54 12.02
C ASN A 137 12.04 -10.51 12.39
N VAL A 138 10.82 -10.00 12.61
CA VAL A 138 9.60 -10.80 12.72
C VAL A 138 8.72 -10.53 11.52
N ILE A 139 8.34 -11.59 10.81
CA ILE A 139 7.50 -11.47 9.61
C ILE A 139 6.15 -12.14 9.91
N PHE A 140 5.08 -11.35 9.75
CA PHE A 140 3.72 -11.86 9.74
C PHE A 140 3.30 -12.09 8.29
N LYS A 141 3.17 -13.35 7.89
CA LYS A 141 2.61 -13.73 6.60
C LYS A 141 1.13 -14.03 6.78
N LEU A 142 0.28 -13.21 6.20
CA LEU A 142 -1.17 -13.23 6.41
C LEU A 142 -1.88 -13.29 5.06
N HIS A 143 -2.82 -14.22 4.89
CA HIS A 143 -3.61 -14.29 3.67
C HIS A 143 -4.63 -13.12 3.62
N HIS A 144 -4.79 -12.51 2.45
CA HIS A 144 -5.65 -11.34 2.28
C HIS A 144 -7.16 -11.63 2.49
N ALA A 145 -7.55 -12.90 2.51
CA ALA A 145 -8.91 -13.30 2.88
C ALA A 145 -9.25 -13.07 4.36
N LEU A 146 -8.25 -13.03 5.23
CA LEU A 146 -8.42 -12.70 6.66
C LEU A 146 -8.90 -11.26 6.85
N GLY A 147 -8.39 -10.34 6.04
CA GLY A 147 -8.73 -8.91 6.08
C GLY A 147 -7.87 -8.10 5.12
N ASP A 148 -8.20 -6.84 4.93
CA ASP A 148 -7.35 -5.90 4.20
C ASP A 148 -6.25 -5.31 5.09
N GLY A 149 -5.35 -4.54 4.48
CA GLY A 149 -4.23 -3.92 5.18
C GLY A 149 -4.65 -3.10 6.41
N PHE A 150 -5.81 -2.44 6.38
CA PHE A 150 -6.31 -1.69 7.54
C PHE A 150 -6.73 -2.62 8.70
N SER A 151 -7.46 -3.70 8.40
CA SER A 151 -7.88 -4.69 9.40
C SER A 151 -6.67 -5.44 9.97
N LEU A 152 -5.74 -5.88 9.10
CA LEU A 152 -4.58 -6.66 9.49
C LEU A 152 -3.53 -5.80 10.21
N MET A 153 -3.37 -4.51 9.84
CA MET A 153 -2.57 -3.56 10.61
C MET A 153 -3.15 -3.40 12.02
N GLY A 154 -4.46 -3.26 12.14
CA GLY A 154 -5.12 -3.23 13.45
C GLY A 154 -4.81 -4.48 14.27
N ALA A 155 -4.87 -5.69 13.68
CA ALA A 155 -4.50 -6.94 14.37
C ALA A 155 -3.03 -6.92 14.84
N LEU A 156 -2.12 -6.52 13.94
CA LEU A 156 -0.70 -6.41 14.27
C LEU A 156 -0.49 -5.47 15.46
N LEU A 157 -1.11 -4.28 15.43
CA LEU A 157 -0.98 -3.30 16.50
C LEU A 157 -1.60 -3.73 17.83
N SER A 158 -2.56 -4.69 17.82
CA SER A 158 -3.06 -5.30 19.05
C SER A 158 -2.06 -6.25 19.71
N CYS A 159 -1.07 -6.72 18.96
CA CYS A 159 0.04 -7.52 19.48
C CYS A 159 1.22 -6.65 19.99
N LEU A 160 1.16 -5.35 19.73
CA LEU A 160 2.22 -4.39 20.01
C LEU A 160 1.80 -3.45 21.15
N GLN A 161 2.79 -2.96 21.87
CA GLN A 161 2.62 -2.00 22.96
C GLN A 161 3.42 -0.73 22.66
N ARG A 162 3.04 0.38 23.28
CA ARG A 162 3.86 1.59 23.25
C ARG A 162 5.15 1.35 24.02
N ALA A 163 6.26 1.77 23.45
CA ALA A 163 7.58 1.63 24.10
C ALA A 163 7.73 2.56 25.32
N ASP A 164 7.09 3.72 25.31
CA ASP A 164 7.15 4.71 26.40
C ASP A 164 6.18 4.38 27.55
N ASN A 165 5.01 3.82 27.25
CA ASN A 165 4.02 3.43 28.26
C ASN A 165 3.12 2.30 27.73
N PRO A 166 3.38 1.03 28.10
CA PRO A 166 2.61 -0.12 27.64
C PRO A 166 1.12 -0.10 28.03
N ALA A 167 0.72 0.66 29.06
CA ALA A 167 -0.66 0.77 29.49
C ALA A 167 -1.53 1.64 28.56
N ILE A 168 -0.89 2.47 27.74
CA ILE A 168 -1.59 3.35 26.81
C ILE A 168 -1.61 2.67 25.42
N PRO A 169 -2.79 2.57 24.76
CA PRO A 169 -2.84 1.98 23.42
C PRO A 169 -2.11 2.82 22.38
N LEU A 170 -1.58 2.16 21.36
CA LEU A 170 -1.02 2.81 20.18
C LEU A 170 -2.07 3.67 19.48
N THR A 171 -1.67 4.85 18.99
CA THR A 171 -2.56 5.77 18.32
C THR A 171 -2.22 5.90 16.83
N PHE A 172 -3.24 6.24 16.05
CA PHE A 172 -3.11 6.60 14.66
C PHE A 172 -3.37 8.09 14.48
N PRO A 173 -2.73 8.73 13.50
CA PRO A 173 -3.08 10.10 13.15
C PRO A 173 -4.57 10.18 12.81
N SER A 174 -5.36 10.79 13.67
CA SER A 174 -6.77 11.01 13.41
C SER A 174 -6.91 12.06 12.32
N ARG A 175 -7.75 11.78 11.33
CA ARG A 175 -8.19 12.79 10.40
C ARG A 175 -9.14 13.71 11.16
N GLN A 176 -8.69 14.87 11.60
CA GLN A 176 -9.62 15.89 12.09
C GLN A 176 -10.55 16.24 10.92
N SER A 177 -11.75 15.71 11.00
CA SER A 177 -12.84 16.12 10.13
C SER A 177 -13.29 17.52 10.58
N ASN A 178 -12.66 18.54 10.05
CA ASN A 178 -13.21 19.90 10.09
C ASN A 178 -14.41 19.99 9.16
N SER A 179 -15.39 19.14 9.34
CA SER A 179 -16.70 19.28 8.73
C SER A 179 -17.68 19.85 9.74
N LYS A 180 -17.49 21.10 10.17
CA LYS A 180 -18.65 21.97 10.33
C LYS A 180 -19.20 22.14 8.92
N LYS A 181 -20.12 21.28 8.51
CA LYS A 181 -21.02 21.56 7.40
C LYS A 181 -21.88 22.74 7.86
N GLU A 182 -21.37 23.96 7.64
CA GLU A 182 -22.29 25.08 7.46
C GLU A 182 -23.18 24.69 6.29
N CYS A 183 -24.42 24.44 6.60
CA CYS A 183 -25.51 24.35 5.62
C CYS A 183 -25.66 25.74 4.99
N LYS A 184 -24.76 26.11 4.08
CA LYS A 184 -24.95 27.22 3.18
C LYS A 184 -26.03 26.77 2.23
N THR A 185 -27.19 27.40 2.28
CA THR A 185 -28.24 27.41 1.27
C THR A 185 -27.62 27.82 -0.07
N THR A 186 -26.96 26.88 -0.72
CA THR A 186 -26.37 27.07 -2.04
C THR A 186 -27.53 26.97 -3.05
N SER A 187 -27.80 28.03 -3.75
CA SER A 187 -28.77 28.10 -4.85
C SER A 187 -28.70 26.83 -5.71
N ILE A 188 -29.84 26.17 -5.94
CA ILE A 188 -30.00 24.94 -6.72
C ILE A 188 -29.32 25.05 -8.08
N PHE A 189 -29.32 26.21 -8.71
CA PHE A 189 -28.65 26.51 -9.99
C PHE A 189 -27.11 26.33 -9.97
N LYS A 190 -26.43 26.45 -8.80
CA LYS A 190 -24.99 26.17 -8.68
C LYS A 190 -24.67 24.69 -8.45
N CYS A 191 -25.64 23.86 -8.09
CA CYS A 191 -25.48 22.43 -7.86
C CYS A 191 -25.64 21.60 -9.13
N VAL A 192 -26.49 22.02 -10.07
CA VAL A 192 -26.79 21.27 -11.31
C VAL A 192 -25.54 20.95 -12.15
N PRO A 193 -24.65 21.90 -12.48
CA PRO A 193 -23.45 21.58 -13.26
C PRO A 193 -22.49 20.64 -12.52
N LYS A 194 -22.41 20.72 -11.18
CA LYS A 194 -21.58 19.81 -10.38
C LYS A 194 -22.11 18.37 -10.37
N ILE A 195 -23.43 18.22 -10.30
CA ILE A 195 -24.10 16.90 -10.34
C ILE A 195 -23.90 16.30 -11.73
N PHE A 196 -24.13 17.08 -12.80
CA PHE A 196 -23.96 16.62 -14.19
C PHE A 196 -22.51 16.18 -14.48
N THR A 197 -21.54 17.01 -14.09
CA THR A 197 -20.11 16.64 -14.20
C THR A 197 -19.77 15.37 -13.41
N ARG A 198 -20.38 15.19 -12.23
CA ARG A 198 -20.17 13.97 -11.43
C ARG A 198 -20.74 12.72 -12.11
N VAL A 199 -21.91 12.83 -12.73
CA VAL A 199 -22.52 11.73 -13.49
C VAL A 199 -21.66 11.36 -14.69
N ILE A 200 -21.25 12.35 -15.50
CA ILE A 200 -20.36 12.11 -16.67
C ILE A 200 -19.06 11.44 -16.22
N ASN A 201 -18.39 11.97 -15.21
CA ASN A 201 -17.16 11.39 -14.69
C ASN A 201 -17.40 9.95 -14.19
N THR A 202 -18.55 9.68 -13.58
CA THR A 202 -18.89 8.32 -13.12
C THR A 202 -19.03 7.34 -14.27
N VAL A 203 -19.76 7.72 -15.32
CA VAL A 203 -19.93 6.87 -16.52
C VAL A 203 -18.59 6.64 -17.22
N GLN A 204 -17.81 7.68 -17.40
CA GLN A 204 -16.48 7.58 -18.01
C GLN A 204 -15.52 6.71 -17.18
N ASP A 205 -15.44 6.94 -15.86
CA ASP A 205 -14.53 6.18 -14.99
C ASP A 205 -14.96 4.71 -14.86
N PHE A 206 -16.26 4.44 -14.81
CA PHE A 206 -16.79 3.06 -14.79
C PHE A 206 -16.53 2.35 -16.13
N GLY A 207 -16.89 2.98 -17.24
CA GLY A 207 -16.67 2.44 -18.59
C GLY A 207 -15.18 2.20 -18.85
N TRP A 208 -14.32 3.16 -18.52
CA TRP A 208 -12.88 3.00 -18.65
C TRP A 208 -12.34 1.86 -17.78
N SER A 209 -12.80 1.78 -16.52
CA SER A 209 -12.37 0.70 -15.61
C SER A 209 -12.76 -0.69 -16.15
N TYR A 210 -13.96 -0.83 -16.71
CA TYR A 210 -14.40 -2.06 -17.33
C TYR A 210 -13.56 -2.42 -18.57
N MET A 211 -13.35 -1.44 -19.46
CA MET A 211 -12.54 -1.62 -20.68
C MET A 211 -11.12 -2.00 -20.34
N LYS A 212 -10.48 -1.28 -19.39
CA LYS A 212 -9.12 -1.54 -18.94
C LYS A 212 -8.96 -2.94 -18.33
N SER A 213 -9.94 -3.39 -17.57
CA SER A 213 -9.90 -4.69 -16.93
C SER A 213 -10.08 -5.86 -17.91
N ARG A 214 -10.67 -5.63 -19.10
CA ARG A 214 -11.06 -6.71 -20.03
C ARG A 214 -10.35 -6.68 -21.38
N PHE A 215 -10.05 -5.49 -21.90
CA PHE A 215 -9.67 -5.31 -23.30
C PHE A 215 -8.45 -4.44 -23.53
N VAL A 216 -8.11 -3.57 -22.58
CA VAL A 216 -7.03 -2.61 -22.77
C VAL A 216 -5.89 -2.93 -21.79
N GLU A 217 -4.77 -3.35 -22.34
CA GLU A 217 -3.53 -3.54 -21.56
C GLU A 217 -2.66 -2.28 -21.64
N ASP A 218 -1.83 -2.07 -20.61
CA ASP A 218 -0.73 -1.11 -20.72
C ASP A 218 0.33 -1.63 -21.69
N ASP A 219 1.13 -0.71 -22.22
CA ASP A 219 2.23 -1.07 -23.10
C ASP A 219 3.27 -1.92 -22.34
N ARG A 220 3.94 -2.81 -23.07
CA ARG A 220 5.16 -3.46 -22.55
C ARG A 220 6.20 -2.39 -22.31
N SER A 221 6.91 -2.50 -21.19
CA SER A 221 7.86 -1.48 -20.76
C SER A 221 8.84 -2.08 -19.75
N PRO A 222 9.93 -1.40 -19.37
CA PRO A 222 10.85 -1.88 -18.33
C PRO A 222 10.24 -2.19 -16.96
N ILE A 223 8.98 -1.83 -16.74
CA ILE A 223 8.24 -2.15 -15.50
C ILE A 223 7.07 -3.12 -15.71
N ARG A 224 6.82 -3.55 -16.96
CA ARG A 224 5.73 -4.46 -17.30
C ARG A 224 6.12 -5.38 -18.48
N SER A 225 6.29 -6.66 -18.17
CA SER A 225 6.57 -7.70 -19.18
C SER A 225 5.36 -8.05 -20.05
N GLY A 226 4.16 -7.92 -19.49
CA GLY A 226 2.89 -8.31 -20.13
C GLY A 226 2.60 -9.81 -20.07
N GLU A 227 3.52 -10.64 -19.57
CA GLU A 227 3.32 -12.09 -19.58
C GLU A 227 2.41 -12.57 -18.43
N GLY A 228 2.43 -11.90 -17.28
CA GLY A 228 1.63 -12.26 -16.11
C GLY A 228 1.91 -13.68 -15.60
N GLY A 229 2.21 -13.87 -14.34
CA GLY A 229 2.47 -15.19 -13.78
C GLY A 229 3.15 -15.09 -12.41
N PHE A 230 3.26 -16.24 -11.74
CA PHE A 230 4.03 -16.33 -10.50
C PHE A 230 5.51 -16.41 -10.85
N ARG A 231 6.23 -15.31 -10.64
CA ARG A 231 7.66 -15.21 -10.91
C ARG A 231 8.43 -14.91 -9.64
N ALA A 232 9.73 -15.25 -9.67
CA ALA A 232 10.64 -14.87 -8.60
C ALA A 232 10.65 -13.33 -8.45
N THR A 233 10.41 -12.85 -7.24
CA THR A 233 10.36 -11.43 -6.95
C THR A 233 11.53 -11.02 -6.06
N THR A 234 11.97 -9.78 -6.19
CA THR A 234 12.88 -9.11 -5.26
C THR A 234 12.11 -8.07 -4.48
N ILE A 235 12.38 -7.98 -3.19
CA ILE A 235 11.79 -6.99 -2.30
C ILE A 235 12.90 -6.07 -1.81
N THR A 236 12.78 -4.78 -2.06
CA THR A 236 13.69 -3.75 -1.57
C THR A 236 12.94 -2.72 -0.74
N THR A 237 13.64 -1.98 0.09
CA THR A 237 13.03 -0.94 0.93
C THR A 237 13.78 0.38 0.82
N LEU A 238 13.04 1.48 0.81
CA LEU A 238 13.52 2.86 0.87
C LEU A 238 12.93 3.55 2.10
N THR A 239 13.66 4.52 2.64
CA THR A 239 13.20 5.30 3.80
C THR A 239 13.28 6.78 3.49
N PHE A 240 12.16 7.48 3.65
CA PHE A 240 12.10 8.93 3.50
C PHE A 240 11.70 9.59 4.82
N SER A 241 12.14 10.85 5.02
CA SER A 241 11.67 11.67 6.13
C SER A 241 10.20 12.03 5.93
N LEU A 242 9.37 11.69 6.91
CA LEU A 242 7.96 12.08 6.90
C LEU A 242 7.81 13.61 7.00
N ASP A 243 8.74 14.29 7.65
CA ASP A 243 8.73 15.74 7.77
C ASP A 243 8.95 16.42 6.40
N CYS A 244 9.92 15.95 5.60
CA CYS A 244 10.12 16.44 4.25
C CYS A 244 8.85 16.28 3.39
N VAL A 245 8.18 15.13 3.51
CA VAL A 245 6.89 14.88 2.82
C VAL A 245 5.79 15.82 3.32
N LYS A 246 5.74 16.11 4.63
CA LYS A 246 4.81 17.10 5.21
C LYS A 246 5.08 18.52 4.71
N GLN A 247 6.34 18.90 4.52
CA GLN A 247 6.73 20.21 3.95
C GLN A 247 6.21 20.34 2.50
N ILE A 248 6.46 19.34 1.63
CA ILE A 248 5.93 19.32 0.26
C ILE A 248 4.40 19.43 0.28
N LYS A 249 3.73 18.61 1.10
CA LYS A 249 2.28 18.64 1.26
C LYS A 249 1.76 20.04 1.63
N ALA A 250 2.39 20.70 2.58
CA ALA A 250 1.98 22.02 3.06
C ALA A 250 2.13 23.09 1.98
N LYS A 251 3.25 23.08 1.25
CA LYS A 251 3.53 24.00 0.15
C LYS A 251 2.55 23.87 -1.02
N LEU A 252 2.29 22.62 -1.44
CA LEU A 252 1.41 22.33 -2.58
C LEU A 252 -0.07 22.24 -2.20
N LYS A 253 -0.42 22.28 -0.90
CA LYS A 253 -1.79 22.13 -0.38
C LYS A 253 -2.47 20.85 -0.84
N VAL A 254 -1.71 19.75 -0.86
CA VAL A 254 -2.15 18.41 -1.27
C VAL A 254 -2.16 17.43 -0.07
N THR A 255 -2.45 16.15 -0.29
CA THR A 255 -2.35 15.13 0.76
C THR A 255 -0.99 14.43 0.73
N ILE A 256 -0.58 13.79 1.83
CA ILE A 256 0.63 12.94 1.87
C ILE A 256 0.56 11.87 0.77
N ASN A 257 -0.60 11.25 0.57
CA ASN A 257 -0.79 10.25 -0.47
C ASN A 257 -0.53 10.80 -1.88
N ASP A 258 -0.92 12.05 -2.15
CA ASP A 258 -0.67 12.70 -3.46
C ASP A 258 0.83 12.92 -3.68
N VAL A 259 1.56 13.34 -2.62
CA VAL A 259 3.02 13.53 -2.67
C VAL A 259 3.71 12.20 -2.96
N ILE A 260 3.40 11.16 -2.18
CA ILE A 260 3.97 9.82 -2.35
C ILE A 260 3.69 9.28 -3.76
N THR A 261 2.44 9.38 -4.21
CA THR A 261 2.06 8.92 -5.56
C THR A 261 2.79 9.70 -6.65
N GLY A 262 2.98 11.02 -6.45
CA GLY A 262 3.75 11.86 -7.38
C GLY A 262 5.22 11.47 -7.47
N ILE A 263 5.85 11.15 -6.33
CA ILE A 263 7.24 10.65 -6.26
C ILE A 263 7.36 9.31 -7.00
N ILE A 264 6.45 8.37 -6.73
CA ILE A 264 6.42 7.07 -7.40
C ILE A 264 6.24 7.24 -8.91
N PHE A 265 5.34 8.10 -9.35
CA PHE A 265 5.11 8.36 -10.77
C PHE A 265 6.34 8.92 -11.47
N LEU A 266 6.97 9.94 -10.88
CA LEU A 266 8.19 10.52 -11.46
C LEU A 266 9.33 9.50 -11.48
N GLY A 267 9.61 8.80 -10.35
CA GLY A 267 10.68 7.82 -10.29
C GLY A 267 10.48 6.65 -11.25
N THR A 268 9.24 6.17 -11.39
CA THR A 268 8.89 5.15 -12.39
C THR A 268 9.20 5.63 -13.82
N ARG A 269 8.86 6.87 -14.15
CA ARG A 269 9.18 7.45 -15.48
C ARG A 269 10.66 7.64 -15.71
N LEU A 270 11.39 8.10 -14.69
CA LEU A 270 12.85 8.21 -14.77
C LEU A 270 13.49 6.84 -15.05
N TYR A 271 13.06 5.80 -14.31
CA TYR A 271 13.54 4.44 -14.55
C TYR A 271 13.24 3.94 -15.97
N MET A 272 12.02 4.15 -16.45
CA MET A 272 11.62 3.74 -17.81
C MET A 272 12.46 4.44 -18.87
N GLU A 273 12.67 5.74 -18.75
CA GLU A 273 13.46 6.54 -19.70
C GLU A 273 14.94 6.18 -19.66
N GLU A 274 15.52 6.00 -18.46
CA GLU A 274 16.93 5.61 -18.30
C GLU A 274 17.22 4.17 -18.76
N THR A 275 16.19 3.31 -18.83
CA THR A 275 16.32 1.94 -19.33
C THR A 275 16.12 1.86 -20.84
N SER A 276 15.18 2.62 -21.39
CA SER A 276 14.92 2.74 -22.82
C SER A 276 14.21 4.07 -23.11
N HIS A 277 14.80 4.92 -23.92
CA HIS A 277 14.26 6.23 -24.28
C HIS A 277 12.82 6.18 -24.84
N GLU A 278 12.51 5.13 -25.61
CA GLU A 278 11.18 4.93 -26.18
C GLU A 278 10.13 4.61 -25.11
N SER A 279 10.52 3.91 -24.04
CA SER A 279 9.61 3.47 -22.99
C SER A 279 9.15 4.60 -22.06
N GLY A 280 9.84 5.74 -22.01
CA GLY A 280 9.37 6.95 -21.32
C GLY A 280 8.00 7.43 -21.81
N LYS A 281 7.60 7.08 -23.03
CA LYS A 281 6.30 7.42 -23.66
C LYS A 281 5.23 6.33 -23.52
N ALA A 282 5.59 5.13 -23.03
CA ALA A 282 4.66 4.00 -22.91
C ALA A 282 3.46 4.34 -22.03
N SER A 283 2.28 3.87 -22.43
CA SER A 283 1.06 3.99 -21.64
C SER A 283 1.18 3.11 -20.39
N SER A 284 1.08 3.70 -19.23
CA SER A 284 1.24 3.01 -17.94
C SER A 284 0.18 3.47 -16.97
N THR A 285 -0.40 2.52 -16.23
CA THR A 285 -1.47 2.76 -15.24
C THR A 285 -1.03 2.25 -13.88
N ALA A 286 -1.21 3.07 -12.87
CA ALA A 286 -1.09 2.67 -11.47
C ALA A 286 -2.46 2.30 -10.90
N LEU A 287 -2.53 1.17 -10.20
CA LEU A 287 -3.65 0.77 -9.38
C LEU A 287 -3.42 1.30 -7.95
N VAL A 288 -4.02 2.45 -7.65
CA VAL A 288 -3.90 3.05 -6.32
C VAL A 288 -5.00 2.49 -5.42
N LEU A 289 -4.61 1.83 -4.33
CA LEU A 289 -5.57 1.32 -3.36
C LEU A 289 -6.33 2.45 -2.69
N PHE A 290 -7.64 2.28 -2.60
CA PHE A 290 -8.54 3.20 -1.92
C PHE A 290 -9.38 2.47 -0.88
N ASN A 291 -9.27 2.88 0.39
CA ASN A 291 -10.12 2.36 1.47
C ASN A 291 -11.52 2.95 1.35
N THR A 292 -12.51 2.08 1.24
CA THR A 292 -13.93 2.46 1.05
C THR A 292 -14.69 2.67 2.36
N ARG A 293 -14.03 2.48 3.53
CA ARG A 293 -14.64 2.78 4.83
C ARG A 293 -14.83 4.29 5.00
N ALA A 294 -15.90 4.67 5.69
CA ALA A 294 -16.07 6.04 6.17
C ALA A 294 -15.07 6.28 7.32
N ILE A 295 -13.89 6.84 7.00
CA ILE A 295 -12.83 7.02 7.98
C ILE A 295 -13.14 8.27 8.82
N GLY A 296 -13.69 8.06 10.00
CA GLY A 296 -13.92 9.11 11.00
C GLY A 296 -12.82 9.21 12.07
N GLY A 297 -11.95 8.22 12.19
CA GLY A 297 -10.88 8.05 13.17
C GLY A 297 -10.54 6.58 13.33
N TYR A 298 -9.43 6.28 13.98
CA TYR A 298 -9.09 4.89 14.31
C TYR A 298 -10.07 4.36 15.35
N LYS A 299 -10.63 3.19 15.09
CA LYS A 299 -11.45 2.42 16.02
C LYS A 299 -10.66 1.20 16.48
N SER A 300 -10.84 0.81 17.75
CA SER A 300 -10.21 -0.42 18.25
C SER A 300 -10.73 -1.65 17.49
N ILE A 301 -9.95 -2.71 17.46
CA ILE A 301 -10.38 -3.96 16.81
C ILE A 301 -11.65 -4.49 17.42
N SER A 302 -11.79 -4.41 18.75
CA SER A 302 -13.02 -4.82 19.46
C SER A 302 -14.27 -4.08 18.95
N GLU A 303 -14.11 -2.84 18.48
CA GLU A 303 -15.19 -2.11 17.81
C GLU A 303 -15.38 -2.55 16.35
N MET A 304 -14.30 -2.87 15.63
CA MET A 304 -14.38 -3.30 14.23
C MET A 304 -15.08 -4.63 14.01
N VAL A 305 -15.04 -5.53 14.99
CA VAL A 305 -15.67 -6.87 14.91
C VAL A 305 -17.13 -6.88 15.36
N LYS A 306 -17.64 -5.76 15.94
CA LYS A 306 -19.05 -5.65 16.33
C LYS A 306 -19.99 -5.68 15.13
N PRO A 307 -21.19 -6.25 15.26
CA PRO A 307 -22.26 -6.08 14.27
C PRO A 307 -22.53 -4.58 14.04
N ASN A 308 -22.65 -4.18 12.78
CA ASN A 308 -22.90 -2.77 12.37
C ASN A 308 -21.83 -1.75 12.77
N ALA A 309 -20.55 -2.19 12.97
CA ALA A 309 -19.45 -1.29 13.20
C ALA A 309 -19.34 -0.24 12.07
N GLU A 310 -19.08 1.03 12.41
CA GLU A 310 -18.80 2.08 11.41
C GLU A 310 -17.60 1.74 10.53
N MET A 311 -16.61 1.04 11.10
CA MET A 311 -15.40 0.59 10.42
C MET A 311 -15.26 -0.92 10.54
N PRO A 312 -16.05 -1.70 9.78
CA PRO A 312 -16.11 -3.14 9.96
C PRO A 312 -14.81 -3.83 9.50
N TRP A 313 -14.49 -4.93 10.21
CA TRP A 313 -13.42 -5.84 9.83
C TRP A 313 -13.66 -6.46 8.45
N GLY A 314 -12.59 -6.71 7.71
CA GLY A 314 -12.61 -7.41 6.43
C GLY A 314 -12.06 -6.58 5.27
N ASN A 315 -12.28 -7.01 4.05
CA ASN A 315 -11.78 -6.35 2.85
C ASN A 315 -12.73 -5.24 2.39
N ARG A 316 -12.36 -4.00 2.60
CA ARG A 316 -13.13 -2.80 2.27
C ARG A 316 -12.26 -1.84 1.46
N PHE A 317 -11.78 -2.28 0.32
CA PHE A 317 -10.98 -1.48 -0.59
C PHE A 317 -11.41 -1.64 -2.04
N THR A 318 -10.95 -0.73 -2.87
CA THR A 318 -11.05 -0.78 -4.33
C THR A 318 -9.79 -0.21 -4.95
N PHE A 319 -9.62 -0.43 -6.25
CA PHE A 319 -8.52 0.16 -7.02
C PHE A 319 -8.99 1.39 -7.79
N LEU A 320 -8.24 2.47 -7.68
CA LEU A 320 -8.35 3.62 -8.55
C LEU A 320 -7.31 3.44 -9.67
N GLN A 321 -7.77 3.26 -10.92
CA GLN A 321 -6.90 3.18 -12.08
C GLN A 321 -6.44 4.59 -12.48
N VAL A 322 -5.20 4.92 -12.18
CA VAL A 322 -4.63 6.26 -12.39
C VAL A 322 -3.55 6.19 -13.46
N PRO A 323 -3.71 6.86 -14.62
CA PRO A 323 -2.66 6.89 -15.63
C PRO A 323 -1.43 7.63 -15.10
N ILE A 324 -0.25 7.04 -15.32
CA ILE A 324 1.03 7.63 -14.94
C ILE A 324 1.39 8.72 -15.96
N PRO A 325 1.56 9.99 -15.56
CA PRO A 325 1.91 11.08 -16.48
C PRO A 325 3.20 10.78 -17.24
N LYS A 326 3.26 11.11 -18.53
CA LYS A 326 4.48 10.99 -19.34
C LYS A 326 5.47 12.11 -19.00
N LEU A 327 6.76 11.88 -19.22
CA LEU A 327 7.76 12.96 -19.20
C LEU A 327 7.49 13.92 -20.38
N ALA A 328 7.88 15.18 -20.24
CA ALA A 328 7.82 16.14 -21.34
C ALA A 328 8.89 15.79 -22.38
N ASN A 329 8.58 15.96 -23.67
CA ASN A 329 9.59 15.83 -24.71
C ASN A 329 10.55 17.03 -24.67
N ALA A 330 11.81 16.79 -24.99
CA ALA A 330 12.81 17.87 -25.12
C ALA A 330 12.44 18.91 -26.21
N GLY A 331 11.51 18.57 -27.12
CA GLY A 331 11.01 19.47 -28.17
C GLY A 331 9.80 20.30 -27.77
N ASP A 332 9.11 19.97 -26.65
CA ASP A 332 7.99 20.76 -26.13
C ASP A 332 8.46 21.94 -25.25
N ALA A 333 9.70 22.42 -25.50
CA ALA A 333 10.40 23.44 -24.72
C ALA A 333 9.71 24.84 -24.69
N ALA A 334 8.56 24.98 -25.35
CA ALA A 334 7.77 26.22 -25.29
C ALA A 334 7.03 26.42 -23.95
N ASP A 335 6.96 25.39 -23.08
CA ASP A 335 6.25 25.48 -21.80
C ASP A 335 7.20 25.03 -20.66
N GLU A 336 7.79 26.00 -19.95
CA GLU A 336 8.63 25.76 -18.74
C GLU A 336 7.90 24.91 -17.68
N SER A 337 6.57 24.88 -17.72
CA SER A 337 5.76 24.06 -16.82
C SER A 337 5.92 22.56 -17.10
N SER A 338 6.36 22.19 -18.31
CA SER A 338 6.50 20.79 -18.74
C SER A 338 7.66 20.06 -18.08
N SER A 339 8.73 20.76 -17.71
CA SER A 339 9.92 20.20 -17.06
C SER A 339 9.80 20.14 -15.52
N ASN A 340 8.80 20.79 -14.94
CA ASN A 340 8.65 20.90 -13.48
C ASN A 340 8.23 19.57 -12.84
N PRO A 341 9.04 18.98 -11.92
CA PRO A 341 8.73 17.72 -11.26
C PRO A 341 7.46 17.78 -10.40
N LEU A 342 7.08 18.97 -9.90
CA LEU A 342 5.87 19.15 -9.09
C LEU A 342 4.59 18.83 -9.86
N ARG A 343 4.62 18.83 -11.19
CA ARG A 343 3.46 18.46 -12.02
C ARG A 343 3.00 17.02 -11.74
N PHE A 344 3.92 16.10 -11.38
CA PHE A 344 3.57 14.73 -11.06
C PHE A 344 2.72 14.64 -9.79
N VAL A 345 3.07 15.43 -8.76
CA VAL A 345 2.28 15.54 -7.53
C VAL A 345 0.91 16.18 -7.80
N MET A 346 0.87 17.25 -8.58
CA MET A 346 -0.38 17.93 -8.89
C MET A 346 -1.30 17.09 -9.77
N LYS A 347 -0.77 16.38 -10.77
CA LYS A 347 -1.56 15.43 -11.58
C LYS A 347 -2.07 14.27 -10.74
N ALA A 348 -1.24 13.68 -9.86
CA ALA A 348 -1.68 12.66 -8.91
C ALA A 348 -2.86 13.18 -8.06
N HIS A 349 -2.73 14.38 -7.45
CA HIS A 349 -3.78 15.01 -6.68
C HIS A 349 -5.10 15.15 -7.46
N HIS A 350 -5.06 15.72 -8.66
CA HIS A 350 -6.25 15.95 -9.47
C HIS A 350 -6.92 14.64 -9.89
N LEU A 351 -6.13 13.66 -10.37
CA LEU A 351 -6.66 12.38 -10.84
C LEU A 351 -7.25 11.55 -9.69
N ILE A 352 -6.54 11.42 -8.56
CA ILE A 352 -7.01 10.68 -7.39
C ILE A 352 -8.27 11.34 -6.81
N LYS A 353 -8.27 12.67 -6.67
CA LYS A 353 -9.42 13.42 -6.16
C LYS A 353 -10.65 13.27 -7.07
N ARG A 354 -10.47 13.35 -8.40
CA ARG A 354 -11.56 13.13 -9.37
C ARG A 354 -12.14 11.73 -9.23
N LYS A 355 -11.28 10.69 -9.26
CA LYS A 355 -11.71 9.30 -9.20
C LYS A 355 -12.32 8.91 -7.86
N ARG A 356 -11.79 9.41 -6.75
CA ARG A 356 -12.37 9.21 -5.42
C ARG A 356 -13.77 9.81 -5.27
N ASN A 357 -14.02 10.95 -5.92
CA ASN A 357 -15.32 11.62 -5.89
C ASN A 357 -16.32 11.06 -6.92
N SER A 358 -15.88 10.17 -7.80
CA SER A 358 -16.74 9.46 -8.75
C SER A 358 -17.50 8.34 -8.04
N ALA A 359 -18.76 8.12 -8.41
CA ALA A 359 -19.53 6.98 -7.92
C ALA A 359 -19.13 5.65 -8.58
N ALA A 360 -18.21 5.66 -9.56
CA ALA A 360 -17.71 4.46 -10.23
C ALA A 360 -17.12 3.44 -9.26
N VAL A 361 -16.51 3.90 -8.16
CA VAL A 361 -15.99 3.05 -7.09
C VAL A 361 -17.08 2.11 -6.51
N TYR A 362 -18.26 2.66 -6.26
CA TYR A 362 -19.39 1.89 -5.72
C TYR A 362 -20.03 1.00 -6.80
N LEU A 363 -20.11 1.49 -8.04
CA LEU A 363 -20.62 0.71 -9.17
C LEU A 363 -19.76 -0.50 -9.48
N ILE A 364 -18.42 -0.35 -9.43
CA ILE A 364 -17.49 -1.47 -9.60
C ILE A 364 -17.71 -2.50 -8.48
N GLY A 365 -17.84 -2.06 -7.22
CA GLY A 365 -18.15 -2.96 -6.10
C GLY A 365 -19.44 -3.75 -6.31
N THR A 366 -20.50 -3.07 -6.73
CA THR A 366 -21.80 -3.70 -7.04
C THR A 366 -21.68 -4.68 -8.22
N MET A 367 -20.95 -4.31 -9.26
CA MET A 367 -20.69 -5.17 -10.40
C MET A 367 -19.94 -6.45 -10.00
N LEU A 368 -18.89 -6.33 -9.18
CA LEU A 368 -18.11 -7.48 -8.68
C LEU A 368 -18.99 -8.41 -7.82
N ASP A 369 -19.84 -7.86 -6.96
CA ASP A 369 -20.76 -8.67 -6.15
C ASP A 369 -21.83 -9.38 -7.02
N THR A 370 -22.35 -8.70 -8.04
CA THR A 370 -23.27 -9.27 -9.01
C THR A 370 -22.60 -10.37 -9.81
N LEU A 371 -21.39 -10.14 -10.31
CA LEU A 371 -20.60 -11.15 -11.05
C LEU A 371 -20.37 -12.39 -10.18
N ARG A 372 -20.00 -12.20 -8.90
CA ARG A 372 -19.83 -13.29 -7.94
C ARG A 372 -21.13 -14.09 -7.73
N LYS A 373 -22.27 -13.41 -7.58
CA LYS A 373 -23.57 -14.07 -7.37
C LYS A 373 -24.02 -14.86 -8.58
N LEU A 374 -23.78 -14.33 -9.79
CA LEU A 374 -24.25 -14.95 -11.04
C LEU A 374 -23.29 -16.00 -11.60
N ARG A 375 -21.97 -15.76 -11.50
CA ARG A 375 -20.93 -16.61 -12.14
C ARG A 375 -19.92 -17.20 -11.16
N GLY A 376 -20.12 -16.96 -9.87
CA GLY A 376 -19.28 -17.49 -8.79
C GLY A 376 -18.00 -16.68 -8.51
N PRO A 377 -17.28 -17.04 -7.43
CA PRO A 377 -16.09 -16.33 -6.98
C PRO A 377 -14.92 -16.40 -7.98
N GLU A 378 -14.75 -17.53 -8.68
CA GLU A 378 -13.69 -17.71 -9.69
C GLU A 378 -13.80 -16.73 -10.87
N ALA A 379 -15.02 -16.44 -11.36
CA ALA A 379 -15.23 -15.46 -12.41
C ALA A 379 -14.85 -14.04 -11.95
N THR A 380 -15.13 -13.72 -10.70
CA THR A 380 -14.75 -12.44 -10.07
C THR A 380 -13.23 -12.35 -9.88
N ALA A 381 -12.61 -13.47 -9.46
CA ALA A 381 -11.15 -13.55 -9.34
C ALA A 381 -10.45 -13.32 -10.69
N ARG A 382 -10.95 -13.94 -11.78
CA ARG A 382 -10.43 -13.71 -13.14
C ARG A 382 -10.55 -12.26 -13.58
N TYR A 383 -11.65 -11.58 -13.25
CA TYR A 383 -11.80 -10.15 -13.55
C TYR A 383 -10.75 -9.31 -12.83
N LEU A 384 -10.53 -9.55 -11.52
CA LEU A 384 -9.52 -8.83 -10.75
C LEU A 384 -8.10 -9.15 -11.19
N HIS A 385 -7.81 -10.43 -11.47
CA HIS A 385 -6.53 -10.86 -12.02
C HIS A 385 -6.21 -10.12 -13.33
N SER A 386 -7.20 -10.04 -14.25
CA SER A 386 -7.03 -9.27 -15.50
C SER A 386 -6.79 -7.78 -15.21
N THR A 387 -7.49 -7.19 -14.24
CA THR A 387 -7.28 -5.78 -13.85
C THR A 387 -5.84 -5.53 -13.39
N LEU A 388 -5.30 -6.42 -12.55
CA LEU A 388 -3.92 -6.36 -12.06
C LEU A 388 -2.94 -6.57 -13.22
N LYS A 389 -3.13 -7.64 -14.02
CA LYS A 389 -2.26 -7.99 -15.14
C LYS A 389 -2.19 -6.88 -16.22
N ASN A 390 -3.32 -6.23 -16.51
CA ASN A 390 -3.42 -5.20 -17.54
C ASN A 390 -2.86 -3.83 -17.11
N SER A 391 -2.45 -3.69 -15.86
CA SER A 391 -1.89 -2.45 -15.29
C SER A 391 -0.39 -2.60 -15.03
N SER A 392 0.32 -1.47 -14.99
CA SER A 392 1.79 -1.49 -14.89
C SER A 392 2.29 -1.65 -13.46
N LEU A 393 1.58 -1.09 -12.45
CA LEU A 393 1.99 -1.21 -11.05
C LEU A 393 0.84 -1.06 -10.07
N GLY A 394 1.00 -1.66 -8.88
CA GLY A 394 0.14 -1.47 -7.73
C GLY A 394 0.75 -0.50 -6.71
N ILE A 395 -0.07 0.38 -6.11
CA ILE A 395 0.35 1.26 -5.02
C ILE A 395 -0.60 1.08 -3.85
N SER A 396 -0.05 0.70 -2.69
CA SER A 396 -0.78 0.62 -1.42
C SER A 396 -0.14 1.51 -0.38
N ASN A 397 -0.91 2.35 0.29
CA ASN A 397 -0.44 3.23 1.34
C ASN A 397 -1.25 3.03 2.61
N LEU A 398 -0.56 2.68 3.70
CA LEU A 398 -1.14 2.53 5.03
C LEU A 398 -0.55 3.59 5.98
N ILE A 399 -1.40 4.06 6.88
CA ILE A 399 -0.96 4.92 7.98
C ILE A 399 -0.60 3.99 9.13
N GLY A 400 0.63 4.06 9.61
CA GLY A 400 1.11 3.34 10.79
C GLY A 400 1.06 4.19 12.06
N PRO A 401 1.46 3.61 13.20
CA PRO A 401 1.46 4.29 14.49
C PRO A 401 2.44 5.45 14.53
N VAL A 402 2.12 6.42 15.37
CA VAL A 402 2.95 7.63 15.58
C VAL A 402 4.01 7.37 16.63
N GLU A 403 3.69 6.56 17.63
CA GLU A 403 4.54 6.28 18.76
C GLU A 403 5.48 5.11 18.49
N PRO A 404 6.69 5.12 19.11
CA PRO A 404 7.56 3.95 19.16
C PRO A 404 6.83 2.76 19.83
N MET A 405 7.03 1.57 19.28
CA MET A 405 6.36 0.36 19.75
C MET A 405 7.32 -0.76 20.08
N THR A 406 6.84 -1.69 20.90
CA THR A 406 7.54 -2.94 21.23
C THR A 406 6.66 -4.15 20.88
N LEU A 407 7.29 -5.24 20.49
CA LEU A 407 6.68 -6.56 20.34
C LEU A 407 7.30 -7.48 21.41
N ALA A 408 6.51 -7.96 22.37
CA ALA A 408 7.01 -8.79 23.47
C ALA A 408 8.28 -8.18 24.15
N ASN A 409 8.25 -6.87 24.41
CA ASN A 409 9.35 -6.06 24.96
C ASN A 409 10.55 -5.81 24.01
N TYR A 410 10.51 -6.28 22.76
CA TYR A 410 11.53 -5.96 21.76
C TYR A 410 11.17 -4.65 21.06
N PRO A 411 12.04 -3.60 21.15
CA PRO A 411 11.80 -2.34 20.46
C PRO A 411 11.79 -2.52 18.95
N VAL A 412 10.77 -1.98 18.31
CA VAL A 412 10.61 -2.02 16.85
C VAL A 412 11.23 -0.78 16.24
N ARG A 413 12.31 -0.97 15.47
CA ARG A 413 13.02 0.08 14.75
C ARG A 413 12.32 0.52 13.48
N GLY A 414 11.68 -0.43 12.80
CA GLY A 414 11.04 -0.22 11.52
C GLY A 414 9.90 -1.19 11.24
N LEU A 415 9.03 -0.75 10.35
CA LEU A 415 7.89 -1.53 9.88
C LEU A 415 7.74 -1.32 8.38
N TYR A 416 7.56 -2.38 7.62
CA TYR A 416 7.11 -2.32 6.23
C TYR A 416 6.25 -3.54 5.88
N PHE A 417 5.56 -3.48 4.76
CA PHE A 417 4.78 -4.61 4.29
C PHE A 417 4.84 -4.74 2.77
N THR A 418 4.55 -5.93 2.26
CA THR A 418 4.38 -6.18 0.82
C THR A 418 3.09 -6.95 0.57
N VAL A 419 2.51 -6.78 -0.62
CA VAL A 419 1.39 -7.58 -1.10
C VAL A 419 1.91 -8.51 -2.20
N ASN A 420 1.63 -9.80 -2.08
CA ASN A 420 2.21 -10.84 -2.93
C ASN A 420 1.11 -11.73 -3.52
N GLY A 421 1.44 -12.45 -4.60
CA GLY A 421 0.50 -13.35 -5.28
C GLY A 421 -0.36 -12.68 -6.35
N GLY A 422 -0.14 -11.40 -6.64
CA GLY A 422 -0.74 -10.71 -7.78
C GLY A 422 0.08 -10.92 -9.06
N PRO A 423 -0.55 -10.78 -10.25
CA PRO A 423 0.11 -10.97 -11.55
C PRO A 423 0.89 -9.74 -12.02
N GLU A 424 0.83 -8.63 -11.30
CA GLU A 424 1.59 -7.41 -11.62
C GLU A 424 3.09 -7.60 -11.36
N ASP A 425 3.93 -7.09 -12.27
CA ASP A 425 5.39 -7.21 -12.20
C ASP A 425 6.01 -6.24 -11.17
N LEU A 426 5.28 -5.17 -10.81
CA LEU A 426 5.73 -4.14 -9.88
C LEU A 426 4.62 -3.78 -8.88
N SER A 427 4.94 -3.82 -7.59
CA SER A 427 4.04 -3.38 -6.52
C SER A 427 4.81 -2.57 -5.48
N ILE A 428 4.28 -1.41 -5.13
CA ILE A 428 4.90 -0.48 -4.18
C ILE A 428 3.95 -0.30 -3.00
N THR A 429 4.45 -0.58 -1.81
CA THR A 429 3.69 -0.39 -0.58
C THR A 429 4.38 0.63 0.30
N VAL A 430 3.60 1.42 0.98
CA VAL A 430 4.11 2.52 1.81
C VAL A 430 3.44 2.47 3.17
N VAL A 431 4.22 2.65 4.22
CA VAL A 431 3.72 2.79 5.58
C VAL A 431 4.51 3.85 6.34
N SER A 432 3.81 4.66 7.12
CA SER A 432 4.46 5.59 8.05
C SER A 432 4.66 4.93 9.40
N TYR A 433 5.83 5.15 10.02
CA TYR A 433 6.12 4.72 11.38
C TYR A 433 7.03 5.74 12.05
N VAL A 434 6.56 6.27 13.17
CA VAL A 434 7.22 7.39 13.86
C VAL A 434 7.39 8.55 12.86
N GLU A 435 8.57 9.05 12.61
CA GLU A 435 8.82 10.15 11.68
C GLU A 435 9.38 9.68 10.33
N LYS A 436 9.29 8.39 10.05
CA LYS A 436 9.80 7.77 8.83
C LYS A 436 8.66 7.28 7.95
N LEU A 437 8.88 7.35 6.65
CA LEU A 437 8.07 6.75 5.64
C LEU A 437 8.85 5.60 5.00
N ARG A 438 8.40 4.37 5.23
CA ARG A 438 9.01 3.17 4.62
C ARG A 438 8.28 2.83 3.34
N VAL A 439 9.02 2.71 2.27
CA VAL A 439 8.53 2.28 0.96
C VAL A 439 9.14 0.91 0.68
N ALA A 440 8.31 -0.11 0.52
CA ALA A 440 8.76 -1.41 0.08
C ALA A 440 8.34 -1.60 -1.38
N VAL A 441 9.28 -2.04 -2.19
CA VAL A 441 9.12 -2.27 -3.63
C VAL A 441 9.30 -3.75 -3.90
N ARG A 442 8.21 -4.41 -4.32
CA ARG A 442 8.24 -5.78 -4.83
C ARG A 442 8.27 -5.70 -6.35
N MET A 443 9.25 -6.30 -6.95
CA MET A 443 9.46 -6.29 -8.39
C MET A 443 9.87 -7.67 -8.92
N ASP A 444 9.56 -7.93 -10.18
CA ASP A 444 10.01 -9.14 -10.87
C ASP A 444 11.53 -9.13 -11.00
N LYS A 445 12.18 -10.18 -10.46
CA LYS A 445 13.65 -10.32 -10.41
C LYS A 445 14.27 -10.50 -11.80
N SER A 446 13.50 -10.91 -12.80
CA SER A 446 14.02 -11.30 -14.11
C SER A 446 14.32 -10.13 -15.02
N PHE A 447 13.66 -8.96 -14.84
CA PHE A 447 13.80 -7.86 -15.79
C PHE A 447 13.83 -6.45 -15.16
N ILE A 448 13.45 -6.27 -13.89
CA ILE A 448 13.54 -4.96 -13.21
C ILE A 448 14.81 -4.94 -12.37
N ASP A 449 15.71 -3.99 -12.66
CA ASP A 449 16.91 -3.74 -11.87
C ASP A 449 16.56 -3.02 -10.56
N PRO A 450 16.73 -3.67 -9.38
CA PRO A 450 16.32 -3.11 -8.10
C PRO A 450 17.10 -1.87 -7.70
N GLN A 451 18.43 -1.84 -7.92
CA GLN A 451 19.28 -0.72 -7.53
C GLN A 451 18.95 0.51 -8.37
N LYS A 452 18.83 0.33 -9.67
CA LYS A 452 18.49 1.40 -10.60
C LYS A 452 17.09 1.95 -10.34
N PHE A 453 16.11 1.07 -10.06
CA PHE A 453 14.76 1.51 -9.75
C PHE A 453 14.69 2.33 -8.45
N ASN A 454 15.33 1.86 -7.38
CA ASN A 454 15.42 2.55 -6.12
C ASN A 454 16.08 3.92 -6.26
N SER A 455 17.23 4.00 -6.97
CA SER A 455 17.91 5.27 -7.25
C SER A 455 17.02 6.26 -8.00
N CYS A 456 16.19 5.80 -8.94
CA CYS A 456 15.24 6.67 -9.64
C CYS A 456 14.13 7.18 -8.72
N ILE A 457 13.67 6.39 -7.75
CA ILE A 457 12.68 6.84 -6.75
C ILE A 457 13.28 7.88 -5.81
N GLU A 458 14.52 7.67 -5.34
CA GLU A 458 15.27 8.63 -4.50
C GLU A 458 15.51 9.94 -5.25
N LYS A 459 15.98 9.87 -6.50
CA LYS A 459 16.16 11.02 -7.37
C LYS A 459 14.86 11.81 -7.57
N ALA A 460 13.75 11.11 -7.78
CA ALA A 460 12.43 11.74 -7.91
C ALA A 460 11.99 12.45 -6.62
N PHE A 461 12.26 11.86 -5.46
CA PHE A 461 12.00 12.50 -4.16
C PHE A 461 12.79 13.80 -4.02
N ASP A 462 14.11 13.75 -4.30
CA ASP A 462 15.00 14.92 -4.20
C ASP A 462 14.58 16.04 -5.16
N MET A 463 14.26 15.70 -6.41
CA MET A 463 13.78 16.66 -7.42
C MET A 463 12.49 17.36 -6.96
N ILE A 464 11.51 16.60 -6.45
CA ILE A 464 10.23 17.13 -5.98
C ILE A 464 10.44 17.98 -4.72
N PHE A 465 11.28 17.51 -3.78
CA PHE A 465 11.55 18.24 -2.54
C PHE A 465 12.23 19.58 -2.82
N ARG A 466 13.30 19.59 -3.62
CA ARG A 466 14.00 20.83 -4.00
C ARG A 466 13.08 21.79 -4.72
N ALA A 467 12.34 21.34 -5.72
CA ALA A 467 11.41 22.19 -6.45
C ALA A 467 10.30 22.78 -5.54
N ALA A 468 9.83 22.03 -4.53
CA ALA A 468 8.80 22.52 -3.60
C ALA A 468 9.36 23.54 -2.59
N VAL A 469 10.61 23.39 -2.14
CA VAL A 469 11.23 24.24 -1.10
C VAL A 469 11.92 25.44 -1.71
N GLU A 470 12.69 25.27 -2.81
CA GLU A 470 13.50 26.32 -3.44
C GLU A 470 12.66 27.34 -4.19
N SER A 471 11.50 26.97 -4.73
CA SER A 471 10.57 27.92 -5.38
C SER A 471 10.04 29.02 -4.44
N THR A 472 10.49 29.06 -3.18
CA THR A 472 10.04 30.00 -2.13
C THR A 472 11.13 30.94 -1.63
N SER A 473 12.40 30.82 -2.10
CA SER A 473 13.41 31.84 -1.80
C SER A 473 13.16 33.04 -2.72
N PRO A 474 12.78 34.22 -2.18
CA PRO A 474 12.70 35.41 -3.01
C PRO A 474 14.11 35.65 -3.57
N ALA A 475 14.20 35.82 -4.89
CA ALA A 475 15.44 36.27 -5.53
C ALA A 475 15.92 37.51 -4.79
N ILE A 476 17.09 37.42 -4.13
CA ILE A 476 17.77 38.57 -3.60
C ILE A 476 18.07 39.44 -4.82
N SER A 477 17.27 40.48 -4.98
CA SER A 477 17.48 41.47 -6.00
C SER A 477 18.88 42.07 -5.80
N SER A 478 19.80 41.72 -6.69
CA SER A 478 21.07 42.39 -6.79
C SER A 478 20.78 43.86 -7.13
N THR A 479 20.72 44.67 -6.09
CA THR A 479 20.63 46.12 -6.20
C THR A 479 21.87 46.60 -6.98
N LYS A 480 21.67 47.00 -8.25
CA LYS A 480 22.64 47.75 -9.02
C LYS A 480 22.94 49.03 -8.23
N VAL A 481 24.11 49.06 -7.59
CA VAL A 481 24.67 50.33 -7.13
C VAL A 481 24.98 51.16 -8.37
N SER A 482 24.11 52.07 -8.69
CA SER A 482 24.33 53.11 -9.70
C SER A 482 25.40 54.09 -9.20
N ASN A 483 26.60 54.00 -9.77
CA ASN A 483 27.64 55.03 -9.67
C ASN A 483 27.15 56.31 -10.37
N LYS A 484 26.53 57.23 -9.64
CA LYS A 484 26.39 58.64 -9.98
C LYS A 484 27.24 59.43 -9.02
N ASN A 485 28.50 59.73 -9.41
CA ASN A 485 29.24 60.93 -8.95
C ASN A 485 30.58 60.99 -9.71
N LYS A 486 30.50 61.60 -10.90
CA LYS A 486 31.64 62.26 -11.53
C LYS A 486 31.11 63.29 -12.53
N LYS A 487 30.88 64.51 -12.05
CA LYS A 487 31.00 65.77 -12.78
C LYS A 487 30.78 66.89 -11.81
N GLU A 488 31.84 67.63 -11.66
CA GLU A 488 31.96 69.07 -11.38
C GLU A 488 33.11 69.36 -10.44
N ILE A 489 34.26 69.61 -11.02
CA ILE A 489 35.21 70.61 -10.57
C ILE A 489 36.00 70.95 -11.85
N LYS A 490 35.64 72.05 -12.52
CA LYS A 490 36.53 72.90 -13.33
C LYS A 490 35.94 74.29 -13.43
N SER A 491 36.75 75.24 -13.07
CA SER A 491 36.68 76.69 -13.20
C SER A 491 36.34 77.45 -11.89
N SER A 492 37.28 77.85 -11.17
CA SER A 492 37.85 79.18 -11.02
C SER A 492 39.04 79.12 -10.09
#